data_bcf5381e98db6c4a53a1f45890e6d51c
#
_entry.id   bcf5381e98db6c4a53a1f45890e6d51c
#
_cell.length_a   1.000
_cell.length_b   1.000
_cell.length_c   1.000
_cell.angle_alpha   90.00
_cell.angle_beta   90.00
_cell.angle_gamma   90.00
#
_symmetry.space_group_name_H-M   'P 1'
#
loop_
_entity.id
_entity.type
_entity.pdbx_description
1 polymer ?
#
loop_
_entity_poly.entity_id
_entity_poly.type
_entity_poly.pdbx_seq_one_letter_code
_entity_poly.pdbx_strand_id
1 'polypeptide(L)'
;GDVVIMMDADGSHDPKDIPAIVDKVERGYEYVMASRYAPGGRSDDDTFIRWFGNRFFTWLTNAVHSTRVTDSLYLYTAITREGLNKLNLTTDGFEFCTEILVKAHRAGLKFAEVPAIERARFAGKSKVNAFWHGLKILRAILRRYRD
;
A
#
# COMPACT_ATOMS: atom_id res chain seq x y z
N GLY A 1 -11.08 5.24 17.25
CA GLY A 1 -10.96 3.81 17.00
C GLY A 1 -9.55 3.32 17.20
N ASP A 2 -9.36 2.03 17.35
CA ASP A 2 -8.06 1.43 17.64
C ASP A 2 -7.36 0.97 16.34
N VAL A 3 -8.09 0.94 15.25
CA VAL A 3 -7.61 0.58 13.90
C VAL A 3 -8.03 1.65 12.91
N VAL A 4 -7.11 2.06 12.07
CA VAL A 4 -7.35 2.98 10.93
C VAL A 4 -7.27 2.16 9.65
N ILE A 5 -8.32 2.18 8.84
CA ILE A 5 -8.34 1.56 7.52
C ILE A 5 -8.35 2.67 6.46
N MET A 6 -7.43 2.58 5.53
CA MET A 6 -7.31 3.48 4.38
C MET A 6 -7.73 2.73 3.13
N MET A 7 -8.65 3.30 2.36
CA MET A 7 -9.12 2.75 1.10
C MET A 7 -9.60 3.87 0.17
N ASP A 8 -9.55 3.63 -1.12
CA ASP A 8 -10.10 4.56 -2.12
C ASP A 8 -11.63 4.46 -2.16
N ALA A 9 -12.28 5.59 -2.41
CA ALA A 9 -13.76 5.70 -2.47
C ALA A 9 -14.31 5.65 -3.91
N ASP A 10 -13.51 5.21 -4.89
CA ASP A 10 -13.88 5.17 -6.31
C ASP A 10 -14.52 3.84 -6.76
N GLY A 11 -14.70 2.92 -5.80
CA GLY A 11 -15.31 1.60 -6.02
C GLY A 11 -14.31 0.53 -6.49
N SER A 12 -13.02 0.84 -6.61
CA SER A 12 -11.99 -0.14 -6.98
C SER A 12 -11.63 -1.09 -5.83
N HIS A 13 -11.74 -0.62 -4.59
CA HIS A 13 -11.51 -1.42 -3.38
C HIS A 13 -12.82 -2.05 -2.90
N ASP A 14 -12.85 -3.38 -2.74
CA ASP A 14 -14.05 -4.08 -2.26
C ASP A 14 -14.10 -4.03 -0.72
N PRO A 15 -15.14 -3.43 -0.11
CA PRO A 15 -15.30 -3.44 1.35
C PRO A 15 -15.41 -4.85 1.96
N LYS A 16 -15.70 -5.87 1.15
CA LYS A 16 -15.73 -7.28 1.59
C LYS A 16 -14.38 -7.82 2.05
N ASP A 17 -13.27 -7.14 1.68
CA ASP A 17 -11.93 -7.50 2.12
C ASP A 17 -11.63 -7.01 3.56
N ILE A 18 -12.42 -6.04 4.08
CA ILE A 18 -12.23 -5.46 5.42
C ILE A 18 -12.21 -6.53 6.52
N PRO A 19 -13.14 -7.51 6.57
CA PRO A 19 -13.09 -8.54 7.61
C PRO A 19 -11.80 -9.34 7.62
N ALA A 20 -11.23 -9.67 6.45
CA ALA A 20 -9.98 -10.40 6.37
C ALA A 20 -8.78 -9.54 6.84
N ILE A 21 -8.81 -8.24 6.56
CA ILE A 21 -7.81 -7.29 7.03
C ILE A 21 -7.89 -7.15 8.55
N VAL A 22 -9.09 -6.99 9.11
CA VAL A 22 -9.33 -6.85 10.56
C VAL A 22 -8.94 -8.12 11.31
N ASP A 23 -9.25 -9.31 10.79
CA ASP A 23 -8.83 -10.61 11.37
C ASP A 23 -7.31 -10.66 11.57
N LYS A 24 -6.53 -10.13 10.62
CA LYS A 24 -5.07 -10.06 10.79
C LYS A 24 -4.67 -9.10 11.91
N VAL A 25 -5.34 -7.95 12.02
CA VAL A 25 -5.07 -7.01 13.12
C VAL A 25 -5.39 -7.66 14.47
N GLU A 26 -6.51 -8.36 14.60
CA GLU A 26 -6.90 -9.09 15.81
C GLU A 26 -5.91 -10.20 16.18
N ARG A 27 -5.20 -10.77 15.22
CA ARG A 27 -4.09 -11.73 15.43
C ARG A 27 -2.76 -11.05 15.79
N GLY A 28 -2.75 -9.74 16.02
CA GLY A 28 -1.59 -8.99 16.50
C GLY A 28 -0.66 -8.44 15.43
N TYR A 29 -1.11 -8.37 14.17
CA TYR A 29 -0.40 -7.60 13.15
C TYR A 29 -0.72 -6.13 13.28
N GLU A 30 0.29 -5.28 13.19
CA GLU A 30 0.15 -3.83 13.40
C GLU A 30 -0.06 -3.06 12.10
N TYR A 31 0.39 -3.63 10.96
CA TYR A 31 0.20 -3.08 9.62
C TYR A 31 -0.21 -4.20 8.66
N VAL A 32 -1.41 -4.11 8.14
CA VAL A 32 -1.99 -5.11 7.22
C VAL A 32 -2.28 -4.47 5.89
N MET A 33 -1.77 -5.05 4.81
CA MET A 33 -1.92 -4.56 3.45
C MET A 33 -2.79 -5.51 2.65
N ALA A 34 -3.73 -4.99 1.89
CA ALA A 34 -4.29 -5.73 0.78
C ALA A 34 -3.30 -5.74 -0.39
N SER A 35 -3.22 -6.82 -1.13
CA SER A 35 -2.31 -6.96 -2.26
C SER A 35 -2.99 -7.58 -3.47
N ARG A 36 -2.84 -6.93 -4.61
CA ARG A 36 -3.29 -7.44 -5.92
C ARG A 36 -2.41 -8.56 -6.44
N TYR A 37 -1.18 -8.65 -5.95
CA TYR A 37 -0.14 -9.55 -6.44
C TYR A 37 0.23 -10.66 -5.45
N ALA A 38 -0.42 -10.72 -4.30
CA ALA A 38 -0.36 -11.87 -3.41
C ALA A 38 -1.12 -13.07 -4.02
N PRO A 39 -0.78 -14.32 -3.66
CA PRO A 39 -1.50 -15.48 -4.14
C PRO A 39 -3.01 -15.38 -3.88
N GLY A 40 -3.83 -15.38 -4.94
CA GLY A 40 -5.27 -15.16 -4.89
C GLY A 40 -5.72 -13.71 -5.14
N GLY A 41 -4.79 -12.76 -5.17
CA GLY A 41 -5.08 -11.37 -5.55
C GLY A 41 -5.05 -11.16 -7.07
N ARG A 42 -5.70 -10.11 -7.54
CA ARG A 42 -5.63 -9.66 -8.94
C ARG A 42 -6.09 -8.21 -9.08
N SER A 43 -5.81 -7.60 -10.23
CA SER A 43 -6.36 -6.31 -10.63
C SER A 43 -7.12 -6.44 -11.95
N ASP A 44 -8.35 -5.97 -11.97
CA ASP A 44 -9.19 -5.87 -13.18
C ASP A 44 -8.97 -4.49 -13.87
N ASP A 45 -8.26 -3.55 -13.25
CA ASP A 45 -7.94 -2.19 -13.77
C ASP A 45 -6.48 -2.05 -14.28
N ASP A 46 -5.63 -3.05 -14.09
CA ASP A 46 -4.25 -3.00 -14.54
C ASP A 46 -4.13 -3.13 -16.07
N THR A 47 -3.46 -2.16 -16.67
CA THR A 47 -2.86 -2.31 -17.98
C THR A 47 -1.48 -2.94 -17.84
N PHE A 48 -0.92 -3.51 -18.92
CA PHE A 48 0.43 -4.07 -18.90
C PHE A 48 1.48 -3.07 -18.37
N ILE A 49 1.37 -1.78 -18.75
CA ILE A 49 2.29 -0.74 -18.31
C ILE A 49 2.15 -0.49 -16.79
N ARG A 50 0.92 -0.45 -16.26
CA ARG A 50 0.67 -0.28 -14.82
C ARG A 50 1.17 -1.50 -14.04
N TRP A 51 0.83 -2.70 -14.50
CA TRP A 51 1.30 -3.94 -13.90
C TRP A 51 2.83 -3.98 -13.81
N PHE A 52 3.52 -3.70 -14.92
CA PHE A 52 4.98 -3.65 -14.95
C PHE A 52 5.54 -2.58 -14.00
N GLY A 53 4.99 -1.37 -14.04
CA GLY A 53 5.39 -0.28 -13.15
C GLY A 53 5.20 -0.62 -11.67
N ASN A 54 4.05 -1.16 -11.30
CA ASN A 54 3.75 -1.56 -9.94
C ASN A 54 4.72 -2.65 -9.45
N ARG A 55 4.99 -3.65 -10.27
CA ARG A 55 5.96 -4.72 -9.96
C ARG A 55 7.38 -4.20 -9.84
N PHE A 56 7.79 -3.31 -10.74
CA PHE A 56 9.11 -2.67 -10.70
C PHE A 56 9.30 -1.84 -9.44
N PHE A 57 8.36 -0.96 -9.10
CA PHE A 57 8.47 -0.14 -7.89
C PHE A 57 8.38 -0.96 -6.61
N THR A 58 7.58 -2.02 -6.59
CA THR A 58 7.55 -2.96 -5.46
C THR A 58 8.90 -3.66 -5.29
N TRP A 59 9.49 -4.17 -6.37
CA TRP A 59 10.82 -4.76 -6.35
C TRP A 59 11.87 -3.76 -5.84
N LEU A 60 11.84 -2.53 -6.34
CA LEU A 60 12.77 -1.49 -5.93
C LEU A 60 12.61 -1.12 -4.45
N THR A 61 11.37 -1.00 -3.96
CA THR A 61 11.07 -0.74 -2.55
C THR A 61 11.63 -1.86 -1.67
N ASN A 62 11.39 -3.11 -2.05
CA ASN A 62 11.91 -4.27 -1.35
C ASN A 62 13.46 -4.28 -1.32
N ALA A 63 14.10 -3.97 -2.45
CA ALA A 63 15.56 -3.96 -2.54
C ALA A 63 16.21 -2.84 -1.72
N VAL A 64 15.61 -1.63 -1.73
CA VAL A 64 16.18 -0.45 -1.04
C VAL A 64 15.92 -0.49 0.47
N HIS A 65 14.74 -0.94 0.89
CA HIS A 65 14.30 -0.88 2.28
C HIS A 65 14.24 -2.25 2.98
N SER A 66 14.62 -3.33 2.28
CA SER A 66 14.58 -4.70 2.81
C SER A 66 13.17 -5.14 3.24
N THR A 67 12.14 -4.54 2.66
CA THR A 67 10.75 -4.99 2.82
C THR A 67 10.53 -6.28 2.03
N ARG A 68 9.45 -7.01 2.32
CA ARG A 68 9.13 -8.29 1.63
C ARG A 68 7.66 -8.30 1.24
N VAL A 69 7.17 -7.19 0.68
CA VAL A 69 5.78 -7.05 0.28
C VAL A 69 5.59 -7.43 -1.18
N THR A 70 4.38 -7.83 -1.54
CA THR A 70 4.03 -8.20 -2.92
C THR A 70 3.46 -7.02 -3.71
N ASP A 71 2.94 -5.96 -3.02
CA ASP A 71 2.37 -4.77 -3.63
C ASP A 71 2.63 -3.52 -2.77
N SER A 72 3.56 -2.66 -3.16
CA SER A 72 3.95 -1.47 -2.37
C SER A 72 3.13 -0.22 -2.69
N LEU A 73 2.29 -0.24 -3.72
CA LEU A 73 1.59 0.95 -4.22
C LEU A 73 0.07 0.89 -4.05
N TYR A 74 -0.45 -0.16 -3.44
CA TYR A 74 -1.88 -0.33 -3.23
C TYR A 74 -2.28 0.17 -1.84
N LEU A 75 -2.96 1.33 -1.80
CA LEU A 75 -3.35 1.96 -0.54
C LEU A 75 -4.68 1.41 -0.02
N TYR A 76 -4.76 0.10 0.14
CA TYR A 76 -5.82 -0.55 0.87
C TYR A 76 -5.20 -1.25 2.07
N THR A 77 -5.11 -0.54 3.18
CA THR A 77 -4.31 -0.96 4.32
C THR A 77 -5.02 -0.67 5.63
N ALA A 78 -4.73 -1.47 6.65
CA ALA A 78 -5.07 -1.18 8.03
C ALA A 78 -3.80 -1.01 8.86
N ILE A 79 -3.85 -0.07 9.78
CA ILE A 79 -2.79 0.16 10.77
C ILE A 79 -3.41 0.36 12.15
N THR A 80 -2.80 -0.24 13.17
CA THR A 80 -3.21 0.03 14.54
C THR A 80 -2.95 1.47 14.92
N ARG A 81 -3.76 2.05 15.82
CA ARG A 81 -3.53 3.39 16.34
C ARG A 81 -2.12 3.52 16.95
N GLU A 82 -1.69 2.52 17.69
CA GLU A 82 -0.35 2.50 18.30
C GLU A 82 0.74 2.50 17.23
N GLY A 83 0.58 1.67 16.19
CA GLY A 83 1.49 1.64 15.04
C GLY A 83 1.53 2.99 14.33
N LEU A 84 0.37 3.59 14.05
CA LEU A 84 0.28 4.90 13.39
C LEU A 84 0.98 6.01 14.19
N ASN A 85 0.82 6.02 15.51
CA ASN A 85 1.44 7.01 16.39
C ASN A 85 2.97 6.93 16.42
N LYS A 86 3.55 5.79 16.02
CA LYS A 86 5.01 5.64 15.86
C LYS A 86 5.53 6.26 14.57
N LEU A 87 4.64 6.60 13.62
CA LEU A 87 5.02 7.07 12.31
C LEU A 87 4.90 8.58 12.21
N ASN A 88 6.00 9.25 11.88
CA ASN A 88 5.99 10.69 11.56
C ASN A 88 5.76 10.86 10.05
N LEU A 89 4.50 10.74 9.60
CA LEU A 89 4.12 10.86 8.18
C LEU A 89 4.16 12.32 7.73
N THR A 90 4.74 12.58 6.57
CA THR A 90 5.02 13.94 6.08
C THR A 90 4.56 14.21 4.66
N THR A 91 4.20 13.17 3.89
CA THR A 91 3.74 13.31 2.49
C THR A 91 2.21 13.25 2.41
N ASP A 92 1.66 13.94 1.43
CA ASP A 92 0.22 14.05 1.15
C ASP A 92 -0.16 13.65 -0.28
N GLY A 93 0.82 13.21 -1.07
CA GLY A 93 0.65 12.78 -2.46
C GLY A 93 0.64 11.26 -2.65
N PHE A 94 0.77 10.83 -3.90
CA PHE A 94 0.84 9.39 -4.25
C PHE A 94 2.03 8.66 -3.62
N GLU A 95 3.08 9.39 -3.27
CA GLU A 95 4.24 8.90 -2.53
C GLU A 95 3.92 8.47 -1.09
N PHE A 96 2.75 8.84 -0.57
CA PHE A 96 2.31 8.45 0.77
C PHE A 96 2.28 6.93 0.96
N CYS A 97 1.85 6.17 -0.07
CA CYS A 97 1.85 4.70 -0.01
C CYS A 97 3.26 4.14 0.30
N THR A 98 4.27 4.72 -0.34
CA THR A 98 5.67 4.33 -0.13
C THR A 98 6.16 4.79 1.26
N GLU A 99 5.84 6.02 1.65
CA GLU A 99 6.28 6.54 2.94
C GLU A 99 5.75 5.72 4.12
N ILE A 100 4.43 5.47 4.15
CA ILE A 100 3.80 4.74 5.26
C ILE A 100 4.35 3.31 5.36
N LEU A 101 4.51 2.62 4.22
CA LEU A 101 5.07 1.28 4.17
C LEU A 101 6.49 1.25 4.73
N VAL A 102 7.36 2.13 4.23
CA VAL A 102 8.77 2.16 4.61
C VAL A 102 8.94 2.53 6.08
N LYS A 103 8.20 3.55 6.55
CA LYS A 103 8.26 3.97 7.96
C LYS A 103 7.69 2.90 8.90
N ALA A 104 6.59 2.25 8.53
CA ALA A 104 6.05 1.13 9.30
C ALA A 104 7.05 -0.03 9.41
N HIS A 105 7.73 -0.37 8.30
CA HIS A 105 8.77 -1.39 8.31
C HIS A 105 9.94 -1.00 9.20
N ARG A 106 10.42 0.24 9.11
CA ARG A 106 11.55 0.75 9.94
C ARG A 106 11.20 0.84 11.41
N ALA A 107 9.96 1.17 11.73
CA ALA A 107 9.45 1.16 13.11
C ALA A 107 9.28 -0.25 13.68
N GLY A 108 9.56 -1.29 12.90
CA GLY A 108 9.48 -2.69 13.34
C GLY A 108 8.05 -3.19 13.53
N LEU A 109 7.06 -2.56 12.89
CA LEU A 109 5.68 -3.03 12.98
C LEU A 109 5.57 -4.45 12.39
N LYS A 110 4.68 -5.26 12.97
CA LYS A 110 4.37 -6.59 12.44
C LYS A 110 3.47 -6.48 11.23
N PHE A 111 3.95 -7.00 10.10
CA PHE A 111 3.27 -6.95 8.78
C PHE A 111 2.50 -8.21 8.46
N ALA A 112 1.35 -8.04 7.79
CA ALA A 112 0.68 -9.10 7.06
C ALA A 112 0.17 -8.56 5.72
N GLU A 113 0.01 -9.46 4.74
CA GLU A 113 -0.71 -9.19 3.50
C GLU A 113 -1.95 -10.08 3.40
N VAL A 114 -3.00 -9.53 2.79
CA VAL A 114 -4.19 -10.28 2.40
C VAL A 114 -4.40 -10.12 0.90
N PRO A 115 -4.76 -11.19 0.16
CA PRO A 115 -5.08 -11.05 -1.25
C PRO A 115 -6.33 -10.18 -1.42
N ALA A 116 -6.32 -9.31 -2.41
CA ALA A 116 -7.45 -8.48 -2.76
C ALA A 116 -7.69 -8.45 -4.27
N ILE A 117 -8.93 -8.20 -4.66
CA ILE A 117 -9.32 -8.03 -6.05
C ILE A 117 -9.62 -6.56 -6.26
N GLU A 118 -8.71 -5.85 -6.95
CA GLU A 118 -8.99 -4.49 -7.42
C GLU A 118 -9.96 -4.56 -8.59
N ARG A 119 -11.08 -3.89 -8.47
CA ARG A 119 -12.09 -3.80 -9.52
C ARG A 119 -11.83 -2.61 -10.41
N ALA A 120 -12.39 -2.64 -11.63
CA ALA A 120 -12.48 -1.44 -12.44
C ALA A 120 -13.26 -0.36 -11.69
N ARG A 121 -12.80 0.88 -11.75
CA ARG A 121 -13.43 2.03 -11.09
C ARG A 121 -14.87 2.19 -11.53
N PHE A 122 -15.75 2.46 -10.59
CA PHE A 122 -17.17 2.71 -10.89
C PHE A 122 -17.35 4.07 -11.60
N ALA A 123 -16.54 5.08 -11.25
CA ALA A 123 -16.61 6.42 -11.83
C ALA A 123 -15.24 7.12 -11.81
N GLY A 124 -15.11 8.11 -12.71
CA GLY A 124 -13.91 8.95 -12.80
C GLY A 124 -12.84 8.41 -13.75
N LYS A 125 -11.84 9.25 -14.00
CA LYS A 125 -10.64 8.90 -14.76
C LYS A 125 -9.44 8.93 -13.84
N SER A 126 -8.50 8.02 -14.03
CA SER A 126 -7.23 8.05 -13.29
C SER A 126 -6.55 9.41 -13.46
N LYS A 127 -6.29 10.10 -12.36
CA LYS A 127 -5.50 11.33 -12.32
C LYS A 127 -3.99 11.05 -12.34
N VAL A 128 -3.60 9.78 -12.37
CA VAL A 128 -2.21 9.35 -12.35
C VAL A 128 -1.56 9.61 -13.70
N ASN A 129 -0.69 10.60 -13.77
CA ASN A 129 0.27 10.71 -14.86
C ASN A 129 1.45 9.78 -14.56
N ALA A 130 1.57 8.69 -15.31
CA ALA A 130 2.54 7.63 -15.04
C ALA A 130 3.98 8.13 -14.92
N PHE A 131 4.37 9.13 -15.71
CA PHE A 131 5.72 9.67 -15.70
C PHE A 131 6.00 10.52 -14.45
N TRP A 132 5.15 11.53 -14.18
CA TRP A 132 5.37 12.44 -13.06
C TRP A 132 5.17 11.77 -11.70
N HIS A 133 4.14 10.93 -11.58
CA HIS A 133 3.91 10.17 -10.34
C HIS A 133 4.96 9.08 -10.16
N GLY A 134 5.40 8.42 -11.24
CA GLY A 134 6.51 7.47 -11.19
C GLY A 134 7.80 8.11 -10.67
N LEU A 135 8.11 9.34 -11.10
CA LEU A 135 9.28 10.07 -10.61
C LEU A 135 9.17 10.45 -9.12
N LYS A 136 7.97 10.84 -8.67
CA LYS A 136 7.72 11.11 -7.23
C LYS A 136 7.87 9.85 -6.39
N ILE A 137 7.30 8.72 -6.85
CA ILE A 137 7.42 7.42 -6.19
C ILE A 137 8.90 7.00 -6.13
N LEU A 138 9.64 7.13 -7.25
CA LEU A 138 11.06 6.82 -7.26
C LEU A 138 11.85 7.65 -6.24
N ARG A 139 11.59 8.96 -6.18
CA ARG A 139 12.20 9.84 -5.18
C ARG A 139 11.85 9.43 -3.76
N ALA A 140 10.59 9.04 -3.52
CA ALA A 140 10.15 8.55 -2.21
C ALA A 140 10.87 7.25 -1.83
N ILE A 141 11.00 6.30 -2.77
CA ILE A 141 11.74 5.04 -2.52
C ILE A 141 13.22 5.32 -2.20
N LEU A 142 13.86 6.23 -2.94
CA LEU A 142 15.28 6.57 -2.74
C LEU A 142 15.50 7.50 -1.54
N ARG A 143 14.43 8.08 -0.98
CA ARG A 143 14.53 8.96 0.19
C ARG A 143 14.95 8.15 1.41
N ARG A 144 16.02 8.58 2.05
CA ARG A 144 16.36 8.09 3.39
C ARG A 144 15.42 8.76 4.38
N TYR A 145 14.32 8.05 4.73
CA TYR A 145 13.46 8.49 5.82
C TYR A 145 14.28 8.43 7.11
N ARG A 146 14.57 9.61 7.68
CA ARG A 146 15.16 9.71 9.02
C ARG A 146 14.01 9.73 10.02
N ASP A 147 14.17 9.00 11.09
CA ASP A 147 13.26 9.01 12.23
C ASP A 147 13.30 10.38 12.93
#